data_0fed6e6045ba8a4588874ddf0f0386fc
#
_entry.id   0fed6e6045ba8a4588874ddf0f0386fc
#
_cell.length_a   1.000
_cell.length_b   1.000
_cell.length_c   1.000
_cell.angle_alpha   90.00
_cell.angle_beta   90.00
_cell.angle_gamma   90.00
#
_symmetry.space_group_name_H-M   'P 1'
#
loop_
_entity.id
_entity.type
_entity.pdbx_description
1 polymer ?
#
loop_
_entity_poly.entity_id
_entity_poly.type
_entity_poly.pdbx_seq_one_letter_code
_entity_poly.pdbx_strand_id
1 'polypeptide(L)'
;MFLACLTLAQQPKPLPAPPAFQDLIGEYTSDSKQTVIVLEQNQKLYVLSKQPQPGPMKEIAENAFYRDRKGKVSHLKFNESIYTRTPLGPEEGATQLKVKPVRPVKTLLKEALAAEPPKETGDFLPSDLVELRKLDPTIKLDVRYATTNNLFGTVFYSEARAFLQRAPAEALVRVNQKLKARGFGLLVHDGYRPWYVTKVFWEATPQDKKIFVADPAKGSRHNRGAAVDLTLYDRKSGKPVEMVSTYDETTDRAHPNYPGGTSLQRWHRDLLRAAMEAEGFTVYEAEWWHFDYKDWQRYRIGNKRFETIGKPGAGSASALRQR
;
A
#
# COMPACT_ATOMS: atom_id res chain seq x y z
N MET A 1 -33.04 12.32 20.22
CA MET A 1 -32.75 12.36 18.77
C MET A 1 -31.41 11.66 18.57
N PHE A 2 -31.42 10.34 18.25
CA PHE A 2 -30.22 9.58 18.03
C PHE A 2 -29.64 9.98 16.66
N LEU A 3 -28.55 10.74 16.64
CA LEU A 3 -27.69 10.81 15.44
C LEU A 3 -27.10 9.42 15.26
N ALA A 4 -27.63 8.65 14.31
CA ALA A 4 -26.98 7.43 13.87
C ALA A 4 -25.58 7.82 13.34
N CYS A 5 -24.53 7.39 14.02
CA CYS A 5 -23.16 7.54 13.55
C CYS A 5 -23.08 6.70 12.26
N LEU A 6 -23.15 7.34 11.10
CA LEU A 6 -22.97 6.68 9.80
C LEU A 6 -21.60 5.97 9.82
N THR A 7 -21.58 4.69 9.53
CA THR A 7 -20.31 3.99 9.33
C THR A 7 -19.53 4.66 8.19
N LEU A 8 -18.22 4.66 8.22
CA LEU A 8 -17.34 5.23 7.17
C LEU A 8 -17.78 4.82 5.76
N ALA A 9 -18.25 3.56 5.60
CA ALA A 9 -18.78 3.05 4.35
C ALA A 9 -20.08 3.75 3.87
N GLN A 10 -20.78 4.49 4.74
CA GLN A 10 -22.04 5.21 4.45
C GLN A 10 -21.83 6.71 4.26
N GLN A 11 -20.64 7.23 4.53
CA GLN A 11 -20.36 8.66 4.34
C GLN A 11 -20.43 9.04 2.85
N PRO A 12 -21.04 10.20 2.52
CA PRO A 12 -21.07 10.68 1.14
C PRO A 12 -19.66 10.96 0.64
N LYS A 13 -19.45 10.75 -0.66
CA LYS A 13 -18.18 11.08 -1.31
C LYS A 13 -17.96 12.59 -1.28
N PRO A 14 -16.81 13.07 -0.75
CA PRO A 14 -16.49 14.50 -0.76
C PRO A 14 -16.33 15.03 -2.19
N LEU A 15 -16.54 16.33 -2.36
CA LEU A 15 -16.18 17.02 -3.60
C LEU A 15 -14.64 17.04 -3.76
N PRO A 16 -14.13 17.06 -5.00
CA PRO A 16 -12.71 17.31 -5.24
C PRO A 16 -12.30 18.66 -4.64
N ALA A 17 -11.08 18.74 -4.09
CA ALA A 17 -10.54 20.01 -3.63
C ALA A 17 -10.49 21.04 -4.77
N PRO A 18 -10.69 22.34 -4.49
CA PRO A 18 -10.49 23.39 -5.46
C PRO A 18 -9.09 23.26 -6.13
N PRO A 19 -8.98 23.42 -7.46
CA PRO A 19 -7.69 23.31 -8.14
C PRO A 19 -6.61 24.24 -7.57
N ALA A 20 -7.01 25.43 -7.08
CA ALA A 20 -6.09 26.39 -6.46
C ALA A 20 -5.46 25.87 -5.15
N PHE A 21 -6.03 24.86 -4.50
CA PHE A 21 -5.51 24.32 -3.25
C PHE A 21 -4.49 23.20 -3.45
N GLN A 22 -4.44 22.60 -4.61
CA GLN A 22 -3.65 21.39 -4.87
C GLN A 22 -2.16 21.56 -4.58
N ASP A 23 -1.60 22.70 -4.97
CA ASP A 23 -0.18 23.02 -4.76
C ASP A 23 0.11 23.63 -3.37
N LEU A 24 -0.93 23.97 -2.60
CA LEU A 24 -0.82 24.49 -1.23
C LEU A 24 -0.80 23.37 -0.19
N ILE A 25 -1.47 22.25 -0.48
CA ILE A 25 -1.54 21.09 0.42
C ILE A 25 -0.17 20.42 0.51
N GLY A 26 0.28 20.12 1.74
CA GLY A 26 1.57 19.47 1.98
C GLY A 26 2.11 19.71 3.37
N GLU A 27 3.39 19.44 3.57
CA GLU A 27 4.09 19.71 4.83
C GLU A 27 5.01 20.91 4.72
N TYR A 28 5.11 21.66 5.80
CA TYR A 28 5.94 22.84 5.88
C TYR A 28 6.69 22.84 7.22
N THR A 29 8.00 23.09 7.18
CA THR A 29 8.87 23.03 8.36
C THR A 29 9.53 24.36 8.62
N SER A 30 9.49 24.85 9.87
CA SER A 30 10.15 26.07 10.31
C SER A 30 11.64 25.84 10.54
N ASP A 31 12.41 26.93 10.69
CA ASP A 31 13.83 26.86 11.08
C ASP A 31 14.03 26.20 12.45
N SER A 32 13.06 26.33 13.37
CA SER A 32 13.03 25.64 14.66
C SER A 32 12.63 24.17 14.58
N LYS A 33 12.55 23.59 13.36
CA LYS A 33 12.18 22.19 13.09
C LYS A 33 10.75 21.79 13.48
N GLN A 34 9.88 22.76 13.68
CA GLN A 34 8.46 22.49 13.82
C GLN A 34 7.84 22.25 12.45
N THR A 35 7.08 21.19 12.31
CA THR A 35 6.37 20.84 11.06
C THR A 35 4.87 21.04 11.23
N VAL A 36 4.26 21.65 10.24
CA VAL A 36 2.81 21.76 10.10
C VAL A 36 2.35 21.06 8.82
N ILE A 37 1.14 20.53 8.86
CA ILE A 37 0.49 19.88 7.74
C ILE A 37 -0.63 20.80 7.24
N VAL A 38 -0.59 21.17 5.98
CA VAL A 38 -1.68 21.83 5.28
C VAL A 38 -2.53 20.77 4.60
N LEU A 39 -3.82 20.81 4.83
CA LEU A 39 -4.81 19.87 4.26
C LEU A 39 -6.04 20.62 3.79
N GLU A 40 -6.79 20.00 2.88
CA GLU A 40 -8.13 20.48 2.53
C GLU A 40 -9.18 19.69 3.29
N GLN A 41 -10.20 20.39 3.82
CA GLN A 41 -11.41 19.79 4.36
C GLN A 41 -12.63 20.64 4.02
N ASN A 42 -13.65 20.01 3.43
CA ASN A 42 -14.91 20.67 3.06
C ASN A 42 -14.70 21.95 2.23
N GLN A 43 -13.84 21.90 1.22
CA GLN A 43 -13.51 23.01 0.31
C GLN A 43 -12.80 24.19 0.99
N LYS A 44 -12.13 23.96 2.11
CA LYS A 44 -11.33 24.94 2.84
C LYS A 44 -9.95 24.39 3.18
N LEU A 45 -8.98 25.27 3.31
CA LEU A 45 -7.64 24.91 3.77
C LEU A 45 -7.54 25.00 5.29
N TYR A 46 -6.85 24.04 5.86
CA TYR A 46 -6.55 23.99 7.29
C TYR A 46 -5.06 23.69 7.51
N VAL A 47 -4.56 24.17 8.64
CA VAL A 47 -3.23 23.85 9.16
C VAL A 47 -3.38 23.12 10.48
N LEU A 48 -2.62 22.05 10.65
CA LEU A 48 -2.45 21.40 11.94
C LEU A 48 -0.97 21.17 12.24
N SER A 49 -0.60 21.22 13.50
CA SER A 49 0.77 20.92 13.95
C SER A 49 1.03 19.42 13.87
N LYS A 50 2.18 19.02 13.33
CA LYS A 50 2.63 17.62 13.23
C LYS A 50 3.37 17.15 14.50
N GLN A 51 3.06 17.68 15.69
CA GLN A 51 3.63 17.21 16.94
C GLN A 51 3.19 15.77 17.24
N PRO A 52 3.76 15.06 18.26
CA PRO A 52 3.44 13.65 18.56
C PRO A 52 1.95 13.34 18.61
N GLN A 53 1.13 14.38 18.87
CA GLN A 53 -0.31 14.35 18.64
C GLN A 53 -0.74 15.58 17.85
N PRO A 54 -1.54 15.42 16.76
CA PRO A 54 -2.02 16.55 16.00
C PRO A 54 -2.79 17.54 16.88
N GLY A 55 -2.39 18.81 16.82
CA GLY A 55 -3.11 19.90 17.47
C GLY A 55 -4.46 20.20 16.80
N PRO A 56 -5.24 21.16 17.31
CA PRO A 56 -6.48 21.60 16.69
C PRO A 56 -6.20 22.16 15.28
N MET A 57 -7.04 21.80 14.32
CA MET A 57 -7.00 22.38 12.98
C MET A 57 -7.39 23.85 13.02
N LYS A 58 -6.64 24.69 12.32
CA LYS A 58 -6.97 26.11 12.12
C LYS A 58 -7.16 26.40 10.65
N GLU A 59 -8.27 27.05 10.30
CA GLU A 59 -8.52 27.50 8.93
C GLU A 59 -7.46 28.51 8.49
N ILE A 60 -7.01 28.42 7.25
CA ILE A 60 -6.00 29.30 6.66
C ILE A 60 -6.41 29.77 5.27
N ALA A 61 -6.06 31.01 4.93
CA ALA A 61 -6.35 31.58 3.62
C ALA A 61 -5.17 31.41 2.64
N GLU A 62 -5.46 31.41 1.35
CA GLU A 62 -4.46 31.24 0.28
C GLU A 62 -3.38 32.33 0.30
N ASN A 63 -3.66 33.54 0.76
CA ASN A 63 -2.70 34.63 0.85
C ASN A 63 -1.61 34.46 1.94
N ALA A 64 -1.71 33.40 2.75
CA ALA A 64 -0.66 33.03 3.70
C ALA A 64 0.54 32.31 3.04
N PHE A 65 0.40 31.93 1.74
CA PHE A 65 1.41 31.18 1.02
C PHE A 65 2.25 32.11 0.12
N TYR A 66 3.53 31.83 0.06
CA TYR A 66 4.48 32.54 -0.80
C TYR A 66 4.96 31.60 -1.90
N ARG A 67 5.15 32.19 -3.09
CA ARG A 67 5.63 31.46 -4.27
C ARG A 67 7.05 31.92 -4.64
N ASP A 68 7.83 31.00 -5.17
CA ASP A 68 9.14 31.31 -5.72
C ASP A 68 9.03 32.01 -7.10
N ARG A 69 10.18 32.35 -7.70
CA ARG A 69 10.24 33.02 -9.02
C ARG A 69 9.64 32.20 -10.17
N LYS A 70 9.43 30.90 -9.97
CA LYS A 70 8.81 29.99 -10.94
C LYS A 70 7.32 29.78 -10.67
N GLY A 71 6.76 30.49 -9.68
CA GLY A 71 5.36 30.37 -9.27
C GLY A 71 5.05 29.16 -8.40
N LYS A 72 6.06 28.36 -8.00
CA LYS A 72 5.88 27.20 -7.14
C LYS A 72 5.76 27.65 -5.67
N VAL A 73 4.83 27.08 -4.91
CA VAL A 73 4.68 27.36 -3.47
C VAL A 73 5.96 26.94 -2.74
N SER A 74 6.54 27.86 -2.01
CA SER A 74 7.82 27.70 -1.32
C SER A 74 7.71 27.82 0.19
N HIS A 75 6.86 28.74 0.68
CA HIS A 75 6.73 29.02 2.11
C HIS A 75 5.27 29.24 2.51
N LEU A 76 5.03 29.10 3.80
CA LEU A 76 3.77 29.40 4.48
C LEU A 76 4.06 30.32 5.67
N LYS A 77 3.31 31.43 5.82
CA LYS A 77 3.26 32.21 7.05
C LYS A 77 2.11 31.72 7.94
N PHE A 78 2.46 31.26 9.15
CA PHE A 78 1.45 30.79 10.10
C PHE A 78 1.90 31.11 11.54
N ASN A 79 1.02 31.71 12.37
CA ASN A 79 1.30 32.11 13.74
C ASN A 79 2.62 32.91 13.88
N GLU A 80 2.78 33.97 13.08
CA GLU A 80 3.99 34.84 13.02
C GLU A 80 5.31 34.15 12.62
N SER A 81 5.26 32.87 12.29
CA SER A 81 6.43 32.09 11.82
C SER A 81 6.35 31.80 10.34
N ILE A 82 7.52 31.67 9.72
CA ILE A 82 7.66 31.23 8.32
C ILE A 82 8.06 29.75 8.33
N TYR A 83 7.36 28.98 7.51
CA TYR A 83 7.61 27.56 7.31
C TYR A 83 7.97 27.32 5.84
N THR A 84 9.04 26.59 5.60
CA THR A 84 9.47 26.19 4.25
C THR A 84 8.77 24.92 3.84
N ARG A 85 8.29 24.84 2.58
CA ARG A 85 7.67 23.64 2.04
C ARG A 85 8.64 22.46 2.07
N THR A 86 8.19 21.35 2.62
CA THR A 86 8.92 20.08 2.64
C THR A 86 8.43 19.20 1.48
N PRO A 87 9.28 18.85 0.50
CA PRO A 87 8.89 17.91 -0.56
C PRO A 87 8.60 16.53 0.04
N LEU A 88 7.42 15.97 -0.23
CA LEU A 88 6.97 14.71 0.37
C LEU A 88 6.95 13.53 -0.61
N GLY A 89 6.55 13.74 -1.82
CA GLY A 89 6.43 12.68 -2.80
C GLY A 89 7.33 12.87 -4.02
N PRO A 90 7.41 11.87 -4.90
CA PRO A 90 8.17 11.98 -6.15
C PRO A 90 7.70 13.13 -7.02
N GLU A 91 6.41 13.45 -6.98
CA GLU A 91 5.78 14.56 -7.66
C GLU A 91 6.28 15.93 -7.18
N GLU A 92 6.78 15.99 -5.94
CA GLU A 92 7.36 17.21 -5.34
C GLU A 92 8.89 17.21 -5.38
N GLY A 93 9.51 16.18 -5.99
CA GLY A 93 10.96 16.04 -6.06
C GLY A 93 11.58 15.32 -4.86
N ALA A 94 10.76 14.81 -3.92
CA ALA A 94 11.27 13.86 -2.93
C ALA A 94 11.61 12.54 -3.63
N THR A 95 12.72 11.93 -3.23
CA THR A 95 13.11 10.64 -3.78
C THR A 95 12.16 9.56 -3.25
N GLN A 96 11.52 8.81 -4.16
CA GLN A 96 11.03 7.48 -3.78
C GLN A 96 12.20 6.71 -3.15
N LEU A 97 11.93 5.92 -2.13
CA LEU A 97 12.92 4.99 -1.61
C LEU A 97 13.28 4.01 -2.74
N LYS A 98 14.28 4.35 -3.54
CA LYS A 98 14.93 3.36 -4.40
C LYS A 98 16.11 2.82 -3.62
N VAL A 99 16.06 1.53 -3.32
CA VAL A 99 17.18 0.84 -2.69
C VAL A 99 18.21 0.55 -3.76
N LYS A 100 19.42 1.12 -3.59
CA LYS A 100 20.58 0.65 -4.34
C LYS A 100 21.02 -0.67 -3.71
N PRO A 101 20.90 -1.80 -4.43
CA PRO A 101 21.27 -3.11 -3.88
C PRO A 101 22.73 -3.14 -3.43
N VAL A 102 22.99 -3.69 -2.23
CA VAL A 102 24.36 -3.85 -1.69
C VAL A 102 25.14 -4.96 -2.41
N ARG A 103 24.43 -5.86 -3.10
CA ARG A 103 24.97 -6.91 -3.96
C ARG A 103 24.16 -7.04 -5.24
N PRO A 104 24.71 -7.54 -6.34
CA PRO A 104 23.96 -7.72 -7.59
C PRO A 104 22.71 -8.59 -7.39
N VAL A 105 21.52 -8.06 -7.71
CA VAL A 105 20.23 -8.75 -7.51
C VAL A 105 20.21 -10.11 -8.22
N LYS A 106 20.80 -10.21 -9.41
CA LYS A 106 20.88 -11.49 -10.14
C LYS A 106 21.62 -12.59 -9.36
N THR A 107 22.67 -12.22 -8.63
CA THR A 107 23.43 -13.16 -7.77
C THR A 107 22.59 -13.58 -6.57
N LEU A 108 21.97 -12.58 -5.89
CA LEU A 108 21.09 -12.83 -4.75
C LEU A 108 19.89 -13.70 -5.13
N LEU A 109 19.32 -13.48 -6.32
CA LEU A 109 18.19 -14.28 -6.82
C LEU A 109 18.60 -15.76 -7.01
N LYS A 110 19.79 -16.01 -7.59
CA LYS A 110 20.29 -17.37 -7.76
C LYS A 110 20.50 -18.08 -6.42
N GLU A 111 21.10 -17.39 -5.45
CA GLU A 111 21.30 -17.90 -4.09
C GLU A 111 19.99 -18.16 -3.36
N ALA A 112 19.04 -17.21 -3.43
CA ALA A 112 17.75 -17.34 -2.78
C ALA A 112 16.88 -18.47 -3.36
N LEU A 113 16.97 -18.71 -4.68
CA LEU A 113 16.26 -19.81 -5.35
C LEU A 113 16.81 -21.19 -4.97
N ALA A 114 18.07 -21.28 -4.50
CA ALA A 114 18.70 -22.49 -3.99
C ALA A 114 18.52 -22.68 -2.48
N ALA A 115 18.02 -21.66 -1.78
CA ALA A 115 17.81 -21.69 -0.34
C ALA A 115 16.40 -22.19 0.02
N GLU A 116 16.27 -22.73 1.22
CA GLU A 116 14.99 -23.17 1.80
C GLU A 116 14.47 -22.14 2.81
N PRO A 117 13.13 -21.94 2.89
CA PRO A 117 12.54 -21.14 3.94
C PRO A 117 12.78 -21.75 5.33
N PRO A 118 12.66 -20.94 6.39
CA PRO A 118 12.80 -21.43 7.75
C PRO A 118 11.77 -22.53 8.02
N LYS A 119 12.20 -23.57 8.75
CA LYS A 119 11.33 -24.66 9.19
C LYS A 119 10.39 -24.14 10.27
N GLU A 120 9.09 -24.26 10.05
CA GLU A 120 8.07 -23.88 11.02
C GLU A 120 7.47 -25.12 11.67
N THR A 121 7.23 -25.05 12.98
CA THR A 121 6.50 -26.05 13.76
C THR A 121 5.12 -25.51 14.09
N GLY A 122 4.11 -26.37 14.13
CA GLY A 122 2.72 -26.01 14.45
C GLY A 122 1.72 -26.68 13.54
N ASP A 123 0.44 -26.46 13.83
CA ASP A 123 -0.68 -26.95 13.03
C ASP A 123 -1.07 -25.89 11.99
N PHE A 124 -0.80 -26.18 10.72
CA PHE A 124 -1.03 -25.26 9.62
C PHE A 124 -2.04 -25.83 8.63
N LEU A 125 -2.82 -24.93 8.04
CA LEU A 125 -3.70 -25.28 6.94
C LEU A 125 -2.90 -25.70 5.70
N PRO A 126 -3.42 -26.64 4.90
CA PRO A 126 -2.86 -26.93 3.58
C PRO A 126 -2.83 -25.67 2.70
N SER A 127 -1.76 -25.51 1.94
CA SER A 127 -1.67 -24.39 1.00
C SER A 127 -2.62 -24.58 -0.17
N ASP A 128 -3.56 -23.65 -0.33
CA ASP A 128 -4.52 -23.57 -1.45
C ASP A 128 -4.47 -22.15 -2.06
N LEU A 129 -3.37 -21.87 -2.76
CA LEU A 129 -3.16 -20.60 -3.47
C LEU A 129 -4.03 -20.56 -4.73
N VAL A 130 -4.92 -19.58 -4.77
CA VAL A 130 -5.82 -19.32 -5.88
C VAL A 130 -5.51 -18.00 -6.57
N GLU A 131 -5.66 -17.96 -7.88
CA GLU A 131 -5.41 -16.75 -8.67
C GLU A 131 -6.60 -15.81 -8.59
N LEU A 132 -6.39 -14.57 -8.18
CA LEU A 132 -7.45 -13.60 -7.92
C LEU A 132 -8.32 -13.34 -9.16
N ARG A 133 -7.72 -13.16 -10.32
CA ARG A 133 -8.48 -12.89 -11.57
C ARG A 133 -9.29 -14.08 -12.08
N LYS A 134 -8.99 -15.30 -11.64
CA LYS A 134 -9.84 -16.47 -11.94
C LYS A 134 -11.08 -16.50 -11.07
N LEU A 135 -11.03 -15.93 -9.85
CA LEU A 135 -12.19 -15.80 -8.97
C LEU A 135 -13.05 -14.59 -9.33
N ASP A 136 -12.43 -13.45 -9.62
CA ASP A 136 -13.11 -12.25 -10.06
C ASP A 136 -12.26 -11.49 -11.10
N PRO A 137 -12.61 -11.58 -12.40
CA PRO A 137 -11.87 -10.93 -13.49
C PRO A 137 -11.94 -9.39 -13.44
N THR A 138 -12.82 -8.82 -12.62
CA THR A 138 -12.93 -7.36 -12.43
C THR A 138 -11.90 -6.79 -11.44
N ILE A 139 -11.19 -7.64 -10.68
CA ILE A 139 -10.01 -7.24 -9.93
C ILE A 139 -8.90 -6.92 -10.94
N LYS A 140 -8.40 -5.69 -10.90
CA LYS A 140 -7.28 -5.26 -11.72
C LYS A 140 -5.95 -5.57 -11.05
N LEU A 141 -4.90 -5.72 -11.86
CA LEU A 141 -3.54 -5.98 -11.39
C LEU A 141 -2.59 -4.90 -11.92
N ASP A 142 -1.76 -4.38 -11.01
CA ASP A 142 -0.57 -3.59 -11.30
C ASP A 142 0.58 -4.18 -10.48
N VAL A 143 0.95 -5.43 -10.82
CA VAL A 143 1.89 -6.24 -10.07
C VAL A 143 3.29 -5.64 -10.19
N ARG A 144 3.69 -4.85 -9.20
CA ARG A 144 4.92 -4.04 -9.24
C ARG A 144 6.18 -4.89 -9.35
N TYR A 145 6.21 -6.02 -8.70
CA TYR A 145 7.40 -6.91 -8.72
C TYR A 145 7.51 -7.76 -10.00
N ALA A 146 6.50 -7.73 -10.88
CA ALA A 146 6.59 -8.26 -12.25
C ALA A 146 7.14 -7.23 -13.26
N THR A 147 7.46 -6.03 -12.81
CA THR A 147 8.01 -4.92 -13.60
C THR A 147 9.27 -4.35 -12.93
N THR A 148 9.91 -3.37 -13.55
CA THR A 148 11.00 -2.59 -12.94
C THR A 148 10.49 -1.40 -12.11
N ASN A 149 9.18 -1.16 -12.07
CA ASN A 149 8.58 -0.09 -11.29
C ASN A 149 8.35 -0.51 -9.82
N ASN A 150 9.44 -0.81 -9.13
CA ASN A 150 9.45 -1.23 -7.73
C ASN A 150 10.69 -0.69 -7.00
N LEU A 151 10.79 -0.99 -5.71
CA LEU A 151 11.83 -0.55 -4.79
C LEU A 151 13.26 -0.76 -5.30
N PHE A 152 13.52 -1.85 -6.04
CA PHE A 152 14.86 -2.24 -6.50
C PHE A 152 15.09 -1.97 -8.00
N GLY A 153 14.11 -1.51 -8.74
CA GLY A 153 14.20 -1.32 -10.18
C GLY A 153 14.43 -2.62 -10.97
N THR A 154 14.03 -3.76 -10.43
CA THR A 154 14.32 -5.10 -10.97
C THR A 154 13.07 -5.97 -10.98
N VAL A 155 12.93 -6.82 -12.00
CA VAL A 155 11.84 -7.80 -12.09
C VAL A 155 12.14 -9.01 -11.18
N PHE A 156 11.18 -9.37 -10.32
CA PHE A 156 11.26 -10.51 -9.39
C PHE A 156 10.29 -11.62 -9.73
N TYR A 157 9.13 -11.29 -10.29
CA TYR A 157 8.09 -12.25 -10.67
C TYR A 157 8.15 -12.53 -12.16
N SER A 158 8.09 -13.80 -12.53
CA SER A 158 8.07 -14.23 -13.93
C SER A 158 6.78 -13.87 -14.66
N GLU A 159 5.70 -13.61 -13.91
CA GLU A 159 4.37 -13.37 -14.44
C GLU A 159 3.65 -12.27 -13.61
N ALA A 160 2.90 -11.40 -14.29
CA ALA A 160 2.07 -10.37 -13.64
C ALA A 160 0.74 -10.97 -13.16
N ARG A 161 0.80 -11.89 -12.19
CA ARG A 161 -0.32 -12.59 -11.57
C ARG A 161 -0.34 -12.34 -10.07
N ALA A 162 -1.50 -12.39 -9.46
CA ALA A 162 -1.66 -12.26 -8.02
C ALA A 162 -2.44 -13.46 -7.45
N PHE A 163 -1.91 -14.00 -6.36
CA PHE A 163 -2.47 -15.16 -5.68
C PHE A 163 -2.66 -14.85 -4.20
N LEU A 164 -3.67 -15.46 -3.59
CA LEU A 164 -3.84 -15.56 -2.15
C LEU A 164 -4.26 -16.99 -1.79
N GLN A 165 -4.17 -17.36 -0.52
CA GLN A 165 -4.88 -18.55 -0.02
C GLN A 165 -6.37 -18.38 -0.27
N ARG A 166 -7.11 -19.48 -0.42
CA ARG A 166 -8.53 -19.45 -0.82
C ARG A 166 -9.39 -18.55 0.08
N ALA A 167 -9.29 -18.68 1.40
CA ALA A 167 -10.15 -17.91 2.31
C ALA A 167 -9.91 -16.38 2.22
N PRO A 168 -8.68 -15.83 2.28
CA PRO A 168 -8.45 -14.41 2.02
C PRO A 168 -8.79 -13.99 0.58
N ALA A 169 -8.62 -14.86 -0.43
CA ALA A 169 -8.99 -14.54 -1.81
C ALA A 169 -10.51 -14.37 -1.96
N GLU A 170 -11.31 -15.27 -1.39
CA GLU A 170 -12.77 -15.17 -1.40
C GLU A 170 -13.27 -13.96 -0.59
N ALA A 171 -12.63 -13.63 0.53
CA ALA A 171 -12.90 -12.41 1.28
C ALA A 171 -12.62 -11.17 0.41
N LEU A 172 -11.50 -11.15 -0.32
CA LEU A 172 -11.15 -10.05 -1.23
C LEU A 172 -12.17 -9.88 -2.37
N VAL A 173 -12.69 -10.98 -2.90
CA VAL A 173 -13.78 -10.95 -3.91
C VAL A 173 -15.02 -10.27 -3.32
N ARG A 174 -15.42 -10.60 -2.08
CA ARG A 174 -16.55 -9.93 -1.41
C ARG A 174 -16.30 -8.43 -1.18
N VAL A 175 -15.07 -8.04 -0.83
CA VAL A 175 -14.67 -6.62 -0.78
C VAL A 175 -14.91 -5.94 -2.13
N ASN A 176 -14.40 -6.54 -3.22
CA ASN A 176 -14.54 -5.99 -4.57
C ASN A 176 -16.01 -5.84 -4.99
N GLN A 177 -16.86 -6.81 -4.63
CA GLN A 177 -18.31 -6.77 -4.91
C GLN A 177 -18.99 -5.62 -4.15
N LYS A 178 -18.66 -5.41 -2.86
CA LYS A 178 -19.19 -4.30 -2.06
C LYS A 178 -18.77 -2.94 -2.63
N LEU A 179 -17.52 -2.79 -3.03
CA LEU A 179 -17.00 -1.56 -3.61
C LEU A 179 -17.62 -1.24 -4.98
N LYS A 180 -18.03 -2.26 -5.74
CA LYS A 180 -18.74 -2.09 -7.02
C LYS A 180 -19.99 -1.23 -6.87
N ALA A 181 -20.77 -1.40 -5.81
CA ALA A 181 -21.95 -0.60 -5.53
C ALA A 181 -21.64 0.90 -5.29
N ARG A 182 -20.39 1.21 -4.97
CA ARG A 182 -19.88 2.58 -4.75
C ARG A 182 -19.15 3.13 -5.99
N GLY A 183 -19.12 2.39 -7.10
CA GLY A 183 -18.45 2.78 -8.33
C GLY A 183 -16.95 2.49 -8.37
N PHE A 184 -16.42 1.71 -7.41
CA PHE A 184 -15.01 1.37 -7.32
C PHE A 184 -14.74 -0.12 -7.55
N GLY A 185 -13.48 -0.46 -7.80
CA GLY A 185 -12.97 -1.81 -7.83
C GLY A 185 -11.55 -1.84 -7.28
N LEU A 186 -11.03 -3.04 -7.03
CA LEU A 186 -9.70 -3.25 -6.46
C LEU A 186 -8.63 -3.31 -7.55
N LEU A 187 -7.50 -2.65 -7.30
CA LEU A 187 -6.26 -2.73 -8.08
C LEU A 187 -5.16 -3.29 -7.18
N VAL A 188 -4.73 -4.52 -7.44
CA VAL A 188 -3.76 -5.25 -6.60
C VAL A 188 -2.34 -5.00 -7.12
N HIS A 189 -1.43 -4.63 -6.19
CA HIS A 189 0.00 -4.39 -6.43
C HIS A 189 0.85 -5.61 -6.07
N ASP A 190 0.52 -6.32 -4.97
CA ASP A 190 1.16 -7.57 -4.56
C ASP A 190 0.18 -8.45 -3.76
N GLY A 191 0.38 -9.75 -3.82
CA GLY A 191 -0.37 -10.75 -3.05
C GLY A 191 0.59 -11.76 -2.43
N TYR A 192 0.43 -13.06 -2.76
CA TYR A 192 1.42 -14.06 -2.37
C TYR A 192 2.78 -13.71 -2.99
N ARG A 193 3.76 -13.56 -2.12
CA ARG A 193 5.18 -13.33 -2.47
C ARG A 193 5.97 -14.56 -2.08
N PRO A 194 6.59 -15.31 -3.02
CA PRO A 194 7.46 -16.43 -2.68
C PRO A 194 8.55 -16.00 -1.70
N TRP A 195 8.89 -16.85 -0.74
CA TRP A 195 9.87 -16.53 0.29
C TRP A 195 11.24 -16.12 -0.27
N TYR A 196 11.68 -16.76 -1.37
CA TYR A 196 12.95 -16.40 -2.00
C TYR A 196 13.03 -14.91 -2.41
N VAL A 197 11.90 -14.30 -2.75
CA VAL A 197 11.82 -12.86 -3.08
C VAL A 197 12.04 -12.01 -1.82
N THR A 198 11.40 -12.36 -0.71
CA THR A 198 11.61 -11.70 0.59
C THR A 198 13.08 -11.80 1.02
N LYS A 199 13.70 -12.97 0.82
CA LYS A 199 15.13 -13.15 1.10
C LYS A 199 16.00 -12.22 0.25
N VAL A 200 15.71 -12.10 -1.04
CA VAL A 200 16.44 -11.16 -1.93
C VAL A 200 16.25 -9.72 -1.47
N PHE A 201 15.03 -9.32 -1.12
CA PHE A 201 14.75 -7.96 -0.62
C PHE A 201 15.62 -7.65 0.60
N TRP A 202 15.64 -8.55 1.57
CA TRP A 202 16.42 -8.39 2.78
C TRP A 202 17.93 -8.30 2.50
N GLU A 203 18.46 -9.21 1.69
CA GLU A 203 19.90 -9.25 1.39
C GLU A 203 20.38 -8.15 0.45
N ALA A 204 19.50 -7.62 -0.39
CA ALA A 204 19.80 -6.49 -1.26
C ALA A 204 19.75 -5.14 -0.53
N THR A 205 19.03 -5.06 0.58
CA THR A 205 18.78 -3.80 1.29
C THR A 205 19.93 -3.45 2.23
N PRO A 206 20.47 -2.21 2.18
CA PRO A 206 21.44 -1.71 3.16
C PRO A 206 20.91 -1.81 4.60
N GLN A 207 21.82 -1.95 5.56
CA GLN A 207 21.46 -2.20 6.96
C GLN A 207 20.56 -1.12 7.58
N ASP A 208 20.82 0.14 7.25
CA ASP A 208 20.05 1.31 7.71
C ASP A 208 18.63 1.39 7.13
N LYS A 209 18.34 0.61 6.07
CA LYS A 209 17.05 0.57 5.39
C LYS A 209 16.28 -0.74 5.60
N LYS A 210 16.82 -1.67 6.39
CA LYS A 210 16.17 -2.97 6.62
C LYS A 210 14.82 -2.88 7.33
N ILE A 211 14.51 -1.78 7.96
CA ILE A 211 13.20 -1.51 8.55
C ILE A 211 12.04 -1.55 7.52
N PHE A 212 12.34 -1.32 6.22
CA PHE A 212 11.35 -1.33 5.15
C PHE A 212 11.14 -2.70 4.47
N VAL A 213 11.84 -3.73 4.91
CA VAL A 213 11.76 -5.08 4.31
C VAL A 213 11.63 -6.14 5.41
N ALA A 214 10.83 -7.16 5.12
CA ALA A 214 10.61 -8.24 6.08
C ALA A 214 11.86 -9.13 6.23
N ASP A 215 12.18 -9.49 7.48
CA ASP A 215 13.23 -10.46 7.81
C ASP A 215 12.85 -11.86 7.30
N PRO A 216 13.60 -12.48 6.38
CA PRO A 216 13.30 -13.79 5.84
C PRO A 216 13.36 -14.91 6.89
N ALA A 217 14.09 -14.72 8.01
CA ALA A 217 14.11 -15.69 9.10
C ALA A 217 12.75 -15.79 9.83
N LYS A 218 11.96 -14.71 9.82
CA LYS A 218 10.59 -14.65 10.36
C LYS A 218 9.53 -14.85 9.27
N GLY A 219 9.89 -14.61 8.03
CA GLY A 219 9.00 -14.55 6.89
C GLY A 219 8.12 -13.30 6.86
N SER A 220 7.48 -13.08 5.71
CA SER A 220 6.46 -12.05 5.51
C SER A 220 5.07 -12.69 5.52
N ARG A 221 4.03 -11.93 5.86
CA ARG A 221 2.63 -12.36 5.72
C ARG A 221 2.26 -12.59 4.26
N HIS A 222 2.91 -11.87 3.32
CA HIS A 222 2.83 -12.16 1.88
C HIS A 222 3.35 -13.57 1.54
N ASN A 223 4.40 -14.05 2.22
CA ASN A 223 4.89 -15.41 1.98
C ASN A 223 3.86 -16.48 2.33
N ARG A 224 2.93 -16.16 3.22
CA ARG A 224 1.84 -17.04 3.64
C ARG A 224 0.63 -17.01 2.69
N GLY A 225 0.61 -16.07 1.73
CA GLY A 225 -0.53 -15.84 0.85
C GLY A 225 -1.75 -15.28 1.58
N ALA A 226 -1.52 -14.56 2.67
CA ALA A 226 -2.54 -14.04 3.56
C ALA A 226 -2.38 -12.53 3.83
N ALA A 227 -1.60 -11.84 3.01
CA ALA A 227 -1.51 -10.39 2.94
C ALA A 227 -1.63 -9.92 1.49
N VAL A 228 -2.12 -8.70 1.30
CA VAL A 228 -2.31 -8.08 0.00
C VAL A 228 -2.03 -6.59 0.05
N ASP A 229 -1.28 -6.09 -0.96
CA ASP A 229 -1.08 -4.67 -1.22
C ASP A 229 -1.98 -4.24 -2.36
N LEU A 230 -2.78 -3.20 -2.14
CA LEU A 230 -3.78 -2.81 -3.13
C LEU A 230 -4.25 -1.36 -2.95
N THR A 231 -4.92 -0.86 -4.00
CA THR A 231 -5.62 0.41 -4.01
C THR A 231 -6.98 0.26 -4.68
N LEU A 232 -7.70 1.39 -4.81
CA LEU A 232 -8.94 1.47 -5.56
C LEU A 232 -8.70 1.92 -7.01
N TYR A 233 -9.57 1.47 -7.92
CA TYR A 233 -9.75 2.12 -9.22
C TYR A 233 -11.20 2.59 -9.40
N ASP A 234 -11.40 3.69 -10.07
CA ASP A 234 -12.72 4.18 -10.48
C ASP A 234 -13.22 3.34 -11.67
N ARG A 235 -14.38 2.72 -11.51
CA ARG A 235 -14.92 1.78 -12.52
C ARG A 235 -15.37 2.47 -13.81
N LYS A 236 -15.74 3.76 -13.76
CA LYS A 236 -16.17 4.52 -14.93
C LYS A 236 -14.99 4.87 -15.82
N SER A 237 -13.91 5.39 -15.23
CA SER A 237 -12.70 5.79 -15.97
C SER A 237 -11.72 4.65 -16.17
N GLY A 238 -11.79 3.61 -15.33
CA GLY A 238 -10.84 2.51 -15.28
C GLY A 238 -9.48 2.87 -14.70
N LYS A 239 -9.29 4.11 -14.21
CA LYS A 239 -8.02 4.62 -13.67
C LYS A 239 -7.93 4.40 -12.16
N PRO A 240 -6.70 4.22 -11.60
CA PRO A 240 -6.51 4.29 -10.16
C PRO A 240 -7.05 5.60 -9.61
N VAL A 241 -7.60 5.57 -8.38
CA VAL A 241 -7.97 6.79 -7.67
C VAL A 241 -6.77 7.40 -6.98
N GLU A 242 -6.81 8.70 -6.74
CA GLU A 242 -5.79 9.38 -5.95
C GLU A 242 -5.96 9.02 -4.47
N MET A 243 -4.88 8.60 -3.85
CA MET A 243 -4.73 8.37 -2.43
C MET A 243 -3.84 9.46 -1.80
N VAL A 244 -3.70 9.45 -0.48
CA VAL A 244 -2.88 10.43 0.25
C VAL A 244 -1.38 10.31 -0.07
N SER A 245 -0.93 9.17 -0.54
CA SER A 245 0.43 8.91 -1.03
C SER A 245 0.44 7.85 -2.12
N THR A 246 1.58 7.67 -2.78
CA THR A 246 1.79 6.59 -3.74
C THR A 246 2.08 5.27 -3.02
N TYR A 247 1.90 4.15 -3.71
CA TYR A 247 2.32 2.82 -3.24
C TYR A 247 3.85 2.77 -3.05
N ASP A 248 4.31 2.06 -2.01
CA ASP A 248 5.73 1.95 -1.60
C ASP A 248 6.38 3.29 -1.22
N GLU A 249 5.60 4.30 -0.88
CA GLU A 249 6.13 5.55 -0.34
C GLU A 249 6.58 5.36 1.13
N THR A 250 7.71 5.96 1.48
CA THR A 250 8.34 5.80 2.81
C THR A 250 8.27 7.05 3.69
N THR A 251 7.37 7.98 3.34
CA THR A 251 7.07 9.16 4.16
C THR A 251 5.91 8.85 5.11
N ASP A 252 5.65 9.76 6.06
CA ASP A 252 4.51 9.64 6.98
C ASP A 252 3.15 9.59 6.27
N ARG A 253 3.07 10.02 4.99
CA ARG A 253 1.88 9.90 4.16
C ARG A 253 1.45 8.44 3.92
N ALA A 254 2.37 7.49 4.06
CA ALA A 254 2.08 6.06 3.99
C ALA A 254 1.19 5.55 5.14
N HIS A 255 1.22 6.22 6.29
CA HIS A 255 0.46 5.77 7.46
C HIS A 255 -1.06 5.82 7.22
N PRO A 256 -1.82 4.79 7.62
CA PRO A 256 -3.28 4.74 7.46
C PRO A 256 -4.05 5.90 8.10
N ASN A 257 -3.45 6.54 9.10
CA ASN A 257 -4.07 7.63 9.84
C ASN A 257 -3.45 9.01 9.51
N TYR A 258 -2.64 9.10 8.45
CA TYR A 258 -2.07 10.39 8.05
C TYR A 258 -3.17 11.42 7.78
N PRO A 259 -3.16 12.59 8.44
CA PRO A 259 -4.26 13.55 8.40
C PRO A 259 -4.23 14.48 7.18
N GLY A 260 -3.11 14.53 6.45
CA GLY A 260 -2.90 15.42 5.31
C GLY A 260 -3.64 15.01 4.04
N GLY A 261 -3.35 15.71 2.95
CA GLY A 261 -4.00 15.50 1.66
C GLY A 261 -5.36 16.18 1.55
N THR A 262 -6.17 15.78 0.56
CA THR A 262 -7.54 16.27 0.36
C THR A 262 -8.56 15.39 1.08
N SER A 263 -9.75 15.93 1.35
CA SER A 263 -10.90 15.17 1.86
C SER A 263 -11.19 13.95 1.01
N LEU A 264 -11.09 14.09 -0.32
CA LEU A 264 -11.36 13.00 -1.25
C LEU A 264 -10.30 11.89 -1.19
N GLN A 265 -9.01 12.25 -1.07
CA GLN A 265 -7.92 11.28 -0.93
C GLN A 265 -8.06 10.48 0.39
N ARG A 266 -8.30 11.16 1.51
CA ARG A 266 -8.54 10.50 2.80
C ARG A 266 -9.78 9.62 2.75
N TRP A 267 -10.87 10.09 2.13
CA TRP A 267 -12.09 9.33 1.98
C TRP A 267 -11.88 8.05 1.14
N HIS A 268 -11.10 8.08 0.06
CA HIS A 268 -10.76 6.90 -0.73
C HIS A 268 -9.99 5.86 0.11
N ARG A 269 -8.99 6.32 0.87
CA ARG A 269 -8.22 5.47 1.78
C ARG A 269 -9.11 4.82 2.84
N ASP A 270 -9.95 5.62 3.48
CA ASP A 270 -10.80 5.17 4.58
C ASP A 270 -11.95 4.26 4.08
N LEU A 271 -12.46 4.51 2.85
CA LEU A 271 -13.39 3.61 2.18
C LEU A 271 -12.75 2.23 1.92
N LEU A 272 -11.53 2.20 1.39
CA LEU A 272 -10.79 0.97 1.16
C LEU A 272 -10.61 0.22 2.48
N ARG A 273 -10.09 0.90 3.51
CA ARG A 273 -9.87 0.33 4.84
C ARG A 273 -11.15 -0.27 5.42
N ALA A 274 -12.25 0.48 5.44
CA ALA A 274 -13.52 0.01 5.99
C ALA A 274 -14.06 -1.22 5.23
N ALA A 275 -13.92 -1.25 3.90
CA ALA A 275 -14.35 -2.38 3.09
C ALA A 275 -13.52 -3.64 3.35
N MET A 276 -12.21 -3.50 3.52
CA MET A 276 -11.27 -4.59 3.84
C MET A 276 -11.51 -5.12 5.26
N GLU A 277 -11.61 -4.23 6.26
CA GLU A 277 -11.82 -4.61 7.66
C GLU A 277 -13.16 -5.35 7.85
N ALA A 278 -14.21 -4.98 7.10
CA ALA A 278 -15.50 -5.67 7.13
C ALA A 278 -15.46 -7.12 6.62
N GLU A 279 -14.38 -7.53 5.94
CA GLU A 279 -14.17 -8.89 5.45
C GLU A 279 -13.02 -9.61 6.18
N GLY A 280 -12.58 -9.09 7.32
CA GLY A 280 -11.62 -9.73 8.21
C GLY A 280 -10.15 -9.48 7.85
N PHE A 281 -9.88 -8.43 7.10
CA PHE A 281 -8.53 -7.91 6.94
C PHE A 281 -8.24 -6.85 8.00
N THR A 282 -6.97 -6.59 8.25
CA THR A 282 -6.49 -5.52 9.14
C THR A 282 -5.42 -4.74 8.40
N VAL A 283 -5.56 -3.40 8.36
CA VAL A 283 -4.54 -2.54 7.75
C VAL A 283 -3.26 -2.58 8.57
N TYR A 284 -2.11 -2.62 7.91
CA TYR A 284 -0.81 -2.48 8.58
C TYR A 284 -0.59 -1.03 9.04
N GLU A 285 -0.09 -0.85 10.24
CA GLU A 285 0.01 0.46 10.89
C GLU A 285 0.91 1.49 10.19
N ALA A 286 1.85 1.03 9.35
CA ALA A 286 2.79 1.88 8.62
C ALA A 286 2.44 2.08 7.14
N GLU A 287 1.45 1.32 6.59
CA GLU A 287 1.18 1.27 5.16
C GLU A 287 -0.33 1.19 4.89
N TRP A 288 -0.93 2.26 4.34
CA TRP A 288 -2.37 2.31 4.07
C TRP A 288 -2.82 1.29 3.00
N TRP A 289 -1.92 0.78 2.18
CA TRP A 289 -2.18 -0.18 1.10
C TRP A 289 -2.06 -1.63 1.52
N HIS A 290 -1.38 -1.93 2.64
CA HIS A 290 -1.08 -3.28 3.11
C HIS A 290 -2.13 -3.80 4.08
N PHE A 291 -2.70 -4.97 3.78
CA PHE A 291 -3.74 -5.60 4.59
C PHE A 291 -3.41 -7.05 4.89
N ASP A 292 -3.44 -7.41 6.17
CA ASP A 292 -3.29 -8.77 6.66
C ASP A 292 -4.64 -9.43 6.89
N TYR A 293 -4.80 -10.67 6.43
CA TYR A 293 -5.98 -11.44 6.75
C TYR A 293 -5.91 -11.99 8.18
N LYS A 294 -7.04 -11.98 8.90
CA LYS A 294 -7.16 -12.34 10.34
C LYS A 294 -6.51 -13.66 10.73
N ASP A 295 -6.52 -14.68 9.86
CA ASP A 295 -6.01 -16.02 10.12
C ASP A 295 -4.63 -16.28 9.46
N TRP A 296 -3.84 -15.25 9.17
CA TRP A 296 -2.58 -15.39 8.45
C TRP A 296 -1.57 -16.35 9.11
N GLN A 297 -1.58 -16.44 10.45
CA GLN A 297 -0.69 -17.35 11.20
C GLN A 297 -0.97 -18.83 10.93
N ARG A 298 -2.17 -19.17 10.43
CA ARG A 298 -2.54 -20.54 10.10
C ARG A 298 -1.94 -21.06 8.80
N TYR A 299 -1.24 -20.22 8.05
CA TYR A 299 -0.59 -20.60 6.80
C TYR A 299 0.92 -20.60 6.96
N ARG A 300 1.60 -21.61 6.38
CA ARG A 300 3.06 -21.70 6.36
C ARG A 300 3.67 -20.67 5.43
N ILE A 301 4.92 -20.33 5.70
CA ILE A 301 5.78 -19.61 4.76
C ILE A 301 5.91 -20.43 3.49
N GLY A 302 5.43 -19.89 2.36
CA GLY A 302 5.44 -20.54 1.05
C GLY A 302 6.62 -20.07 0.19
N ASN A 303 7.13 -21.01 -0.63
CA ASN A 303 8.21 -20.73 -1.60
C ASN A 303 7.87 -21.24 -3.01
N LYS A 304 6.58 -21.44 -3.31
CA LYS A 304 6.14 -21.87 -4.64
C LYS A 304 6.34 -20.75 -5.66
N ARG A 305 6.94 -21.05 -6.78
CA ARG A 305 7.11 -20.12 -7.90
C ARG A 305 5.78 -19.95 -8.64
N PHE A 306 5.54 -18.77 -9.19
CA PHE A 306 4.27 -18.45 -9.87
C PHE A 306 3.96 -19.41 -11.03
N GLU A 307 4.96 -19.76 -11.82
CA GLU A 307 4.84 -20.69 -12.93
C GLU A 307 4.45 -22.12 -12.53
N THR A 308 4.54 -22.46 -11.25
CA THR A 308 4.16 -23.78 -10.72
C THR A 308 2.80 -23.80 -10.05
N ILE A 309 2.22 -22.62 -9.73
CA ILE A 309 0.91 -22.54 -9.06
C ILE A 309 -0.20 -22.85 -10.06
N GLY A 310 -1.05 -23.82 -9.68
CA GLY A 310 -2.20 -24.25 -10.50
C GLY A 310 -1.85 -25.21 -11.63
N LYS A 311 -0.58 -25.66 -11.73
CA LYS A 311 -0.21 -26.79 -12.61
C LYS A 311 -0.27 -28.08 -11.79
N PRO A 312 -0.77 -29.21 -12.38
CA PRO A 312 -0.66 -30.53 -11.72
C PRO A 312 0.82 -30.79 -11.42
N GLY A 313 1.14 -31.12 -10.17
CA GLY A 313 2.50 -31.48 -9.79
C GLY A 313 2.94 -32.71 -10.63
N ALA A 314 4.19 -32.70 -11.07
CA ALA A 314 4.80 -33.80 -11.82
C ALA A 314 4.76 -35.18 -11.10
N GLY A 315 4.25 -35.20 -9.84
CA GLY A 315 4.12 -36.40 -9.02
C GLY A 315 2.75 -37.10 -9.08
N SER A 316 1.68 -36.50 -9.68
CA SER A 316 0.36 -37.13 -9.70
C SER A 316 0.08 -38.01 -10.93
N ALA A 317 0.99 -38.05 -11.88
CA ALA A 317 0.81 -38.87 -13.10
C ALA A 317 1.15 -40.38 -12.90
N SER A 318 1.77 -40.75 -11.78
CA SER A 318 2.13 -42.16 -11.52
C SER A 318 1.05 -43.01 -10.87
N ALA A 319 -0.01 -42.39 -10.29
CA ALA A 319 -1.05 -43.14 -9.56
C ALA A 319 -2.24 -43.58 -10.43
N LEU A 320 -2.30 -43.18 -11.71
CA LEU A 320 -3.43 -43.52 -12.62
C LEU A 320 -3.10 -44.62 -13.63
N ARG A 321 -1.94 -45.28 -13.56
CA ARG A 321 -1.58 -46.40 -14.46
C ARG A 321 -1.59 -47.79 -13.82
N GLN A 322 -2.13 -47.93 -12.60
CA GLN A 322 -2.33 -49.24 -11.97
C GLN A 322 -3.76 -49.35 -11.42
N ARG A 323 -4.75 -49.44 -12.29
CA ARG A 323 -6.02 -50.15 -12.04
C ARG A 323 -6.55 -50.66 -13.38
#